data_7e4ec0cfcc3e42c6ca4697825ab0b5b2
#
_entry.id   7e4ec0cfcc3e42c6ca4697825ab0b5b2
#
_cell.length_a   1.000
_cell.length_b   1.000
_cell.length_c   1.000
_cell.angle_alpha   90.00
_cell.angle_beta   90.00
_cell.angle_gamma   90.00
#
_symmetry.space_group_name_H-M   'P 1'
#
loop_
_entity.id
_entity.type
_entity.pdbx_description
1 polymer ?
#
loop_
_entity_poly.entity_id
_entity_poly.type
_entity_poly.pdbx_seq_one_letter_code
_entity_poly.pdbx_strand_id
1 'polypeptide(L)'
;MSENPKPTSRPSKLDTVHHVAIPVPNVAQAVEWYTSRFNCCVDYIDETWALLAFANTKLALVLPHEHPSHFALSRSDANKFGDLVTHRDGLNSVYITDAFGNSIEVLEEP
;
A
#
# COMPACT_ATOMS: atom_id res chain seq x y z
N MET A 1 3.30 22.39 -21.86
CA MET A 1 3.25 21.12 -21.18
C MET A 1 4.63 20.53 -21.07
N SER A 2 4.94 20.09 -19.92
CA SER A 2 6.17 19.36 -19.81
C SER A 2 5.92 17.96 -20.36
N GLU A 3 6.80 17.53 -21.21
CA GLU A 3 6.73 16.15 -21.64
C GLU A 3 7.38 15.27 -20.60
N ASN A 4 6.93 14.04 -20.56
CA ASN A 4 7.56 13.07 -19.69
C ASN A 4 8.96 12.79 -20.20
N PRO A 5 9.96 12.77 -19.33
CA PRO A 5 11.28 12.38 -19.75
C PRO A 5 11.23 10.95 -20.28
N LYS A 6 11.84 10.74 -21.41
CA LYS A 6 11.95 9.39 -21.94
C LYS A 6 13.13 8.72 -21.27
N PRO A 7 12.92 7.52 -20.73
CA PRO A 7 14.05 6.82 -20.14
C PRO A 7 15.00 6.40 -21.25
N THR A 8 16.26 6.67 -21.06
CA THR A 8 17.31 6.17 -21.95
C THR A 8 17.60 4.69 -21.65
N SER A 9 17.22 4.24 -20.46
CA SER A 9 17.33 2.84 -20.07
C SER A 9 16.31 2.56 -18.97
N ARG A 10 15.93 1.31 -18.88
CA ARG A 10 15.07 0.87 -17.79
C ARG A 10 15.94 0.32 -16.67
N PRO A 11 15.54 0.51 -15.42
CA PRO A 11 16.18 -0.19 -14.31
C PRO A 11 16.12 -1.71 -14.54
N SER A 12 17.12 -2.43 -14.08
CA SER A 12 17.13 -3.89 -14.17
C SER A 12 16.01 -4.52 -13.34
N LYS A 13 15.56 -3.83 -12.31
CA LYS A 13 14.48 -4.26 -11.45
C LYS A 13 13.54 -3.09 -11.21
N LEU A 14 12.28 -3.30 -11.53
CA LEU A 14 11.24 -2.31 -11.23
C LEU A 14 10.76 -2.50 -9.80
N ASP A 15 10.34 -1.41 -9.16
CA ASP A 15 9.74 -1.50 -7.84
C ASP A 15 8.41 -2.22 -7.91
N THR A 16 8.07 -2.94 -6.85
CA THR A 16 6.83 -3.69 -6.75
C THR A 16 5.82 -2.89 -5.96
N VAL A 17 4.61 -2.75 -6.50
CA VAL A 17 3.49 -2.18 -5.75
C VAL A 17 2.93 -3.29 -4.86
N HIS A 18 3.04 -3.12 -3.55
CA HIS A 18 2.55 -4.10 -2.60
C HIS A 18 1.04 -3.98 -2.43
N HIS A 19 0.54 -2.76 -2.26
CA HIS A 19 -0.89 -2.53 -2.13
C HIS A 19 -1.24 -1.07 -2.40
N VAL A 20 -2.54 -0.84 -2.58
CA VAL A 20 -3.15 0.49 -2.62
C VAL A 20 -4.13 0.56 -1.46
N ALA A 21 -4.12 1.66 -0.72
CA ALA A 21 -5.02 1.85 0.42
C ALA A 21 -6.07 2.90 0.08
N ILE A 22 -7.34 2.52 0.26
CA ILE A 22 -8.48 3.43 0.03
C ILE A 22 -9.30 3.53 1.30
N PRO A 23 -9.95 4.69 1.53
CA PRO A 23 -10.71 4.90 2.75
C PRO A 23 -12.08 4.23 2.69
N VAL A 24 -12.50 3.67 3.81
CA VAL A 24 -13.85 3.11 3.98
C VAL A 24 -14.38 3.53 5.34
N PRO A 25 -15.71 3.69 5.49
CA PRO A 25 -16.27 4.09 6.78
C PRO A 25 -16.39 2.93 7.77
N ASN A 26 -16.40 1.69 7.30
CA ASN A 26 -16.50 0.51 8.15
C ASN A 26 -15.76 -0.65 7.48
N VAL A 27 -14.76 -1.19 8.17
CA VAL A 27 -13.88 -2.20 7.57
C VAL A 27 -14.64 -3.50 7.29
N ALA A 28 -15.40 -4.00 8.27
CA ALA A 28 -16.10 -5.28 8.09
C ALA A 28 -17.12 -5.23 6.95
N GLN A 29 -17.86 -4.14 6.86
CA GLN A 29 -18.82 -3.97 5.76
C GLN A 29 -18.13 -3.88 4.40
N ALA A 30 -17.01 -3.18 4.35
CA ALA A 30 -16.26 -3.05 3.10
C ALA A 30 -15.68 -4.39 2.66
N VAL A 31 -15.13 -5.17 3.60
CA VAL A 31 -14.61 -6.50 3.27
C VAL A 31 -15.71 -7.37 2.69
N GLU A 32 -16.89 -7.36 3.29
CA GLU A 32 -18.01 -8.16 2.78
C GLU A 32 -18.43 -7.67 1.40
N TRP A 33 -18.47 -6.37 1.18
CA TRP A 33 -18.85 -5.81 -0.11
C TRP A 33 -17.91 -6.29 -1.22
N TYR A 34 -16.59 -6.22 -0.97
CA TYR A 34 -15.60 -6.62 -1.98
C TYR A 34 -15.57 -8.13 -2.18
N THR A 35 -15.57 -8.91 -1.10
CA THR A 35 -15.44 -10.37 -1.22
C THR A 35 -16.68 -11.03 -1.80
N SER A 36 -17.85 -10.38 -1.70
CA SER A 36 -19.07 -10.92 -2.30
C SER A 36 -19.18 -10.59 -3.80
N ARG A 37 -18.38 -9.67 -4.31
CA ARG A 37 -18.46 -9.24 -5.71
C ARG A 37 -17.24 -9.62 -6.54
N PHE A 38 -16.10 -9.76 -5.90
CA PHE A 38 -14.84 -10.01 -6.61
C PHE A 38 -14.13 -11.21 -6.01
N ASN A 39 -13.34 -11.89 -6.84
CA ASN A 39 -12.52 -13.01 -6.37
C ASN A 39 -11.26 -12.46 -5.71
N CYS A 40 -11.29 -12.35 -4.42
CA CYS A 40 -10.17 -11.88 -3.60
C CYS A 40 -10.21 -12.59 -2.25
N CYS A 41 -9.08 -12.59 -1.56
CA CYS A 41 -8.94 -13.23 -0.26
C CYS A 41 -8.59 -12.19 0.80
N VAL A 42 -9.06 -12.42 2.03
CA VAL A 42 -8.67 -11.59 3.16
C VAL A 42 -7.33 -12.08 3.68
N ASP A 43 -6.29 -11.26 3.51
CA ASP A 43 -4.97 -11.56 4.07
C ASP A 43 -4.84 -11.10 5.51
N TYR A 44 -5.51 -10.00 5.86
CA TYR A 44 -5.46 -9.43 7.20
C TYR A 44 -6.72 -8.61 7.43
N ILE A 45 -7.21 -8.61 8.65
CA ILE A 45 -8.33 -7.76 9.05
C ILE A 45 -8.24 -7.45 10.54
N ASP A 46 -8.44 -6.19 10.89
CA ASP A 46 -8.73 -5.76 12.25
C ASP A 46 -9.77 -4.64 12.20
N GLU A 47 -9.98 -3.95 13.32
CA GLU A 47 -11.04 -2.94 13.40
C GLU A 47 -10.73 -1.68 12.59
N THR A 48 -9.46 -1.43 12.28
CA THR A 48 -9.03 -0.17 11.65
C THR A 48 -8.64 -0.34 10.19
N TRP A 49 -8.33 -1.57 9.75
CA TRP A 49 -7.98 -1.81 8.35
C TRP A 49 -8.06 -3.29 8.00
N ALA A 50 -8.10 -3.56 6.72
CA ALA A 50 -8.04 -4.90 6.18
C ALA A 50 -7.19 -4.90 4.92
N LEU A 51 -6.63 -6.06 4.60
CA LEU A 51 -5.84 -6.25 3.38
C LEU A 51 -6.45 -7.37 2.58
N LEU A 52 -6.85 -7.06 1.35
CA LEU A 52 -7.42 -8.02 0.41
C LEU A 52 -6.40 -8.36 -0.65
N ALA A 53 -6.22 -9.65 -0.91
CA ALA A 53 -5.31 -10.10 -1.96
C ALA A 53 -6.06 -10.31 -3.26
N PHE A 54 -5.56 -9.71 -4.33
CA PHE A 54 -5.97 -9.96 -5.70
C PHE A 54 -4.82 -10.67 -6.42
N ALA A 55 -5.03 -11.02 -7.67
CA ALA A 55 -4.05 -11.82 -8.42
C ALA A 55 -2.69 -11.12 -8.57
N ASN A 56 -2.69 -9.80 -8.72
CA ASN A 56 -1.47 -9.06 -9.08
C ASN A 56 -1.13 -7.93 -8.13
N THR A 57 -1.96 -7.68 -7.12
CA THR A 57 -1.66 -6.67 -6.09
C THR A 57 -2.63 -6.87 -4.92
N LYS A 58 -2.51 -6.02 -3.91
CA LYS A 58 -3.39 -6.05 -2.75
C LYS A 58 -4.07 -4.71 -2.58
N LEU A 59 -5.25 -4.74 -1.97
CA LEU A 59 -6.03 -3.56 -1.67
C LEU A 59 -6.22 -3.48 -0.16
N ALA A 60 -5.78 -2.38 0.43
CA ALA A 60 -6.01 -2.09 1.83
C ALA A 60 -7.26 -1.22 1.98
N LEU A 61 -8.16 -1.63 2.85
CA LEU A 61 -9.36 -0.88 3.20
C LEU A 61 -9.13 -0.28 4.57
N VAL A 62 -9.09 1.05 4.66
CA VAL A 62 -8.60 1.72 5.87
C VAL A 62 -9.62 2.74 6.38
N LEU A 63 -9.68 2.90 7.71
CA LEU A 63 -10.42 4.01 8.29
C LEU A 63 -9.59 5.28 8.11
N PRO A 64 -10.17 6.34 7.53
CA PRO A 64 -9.37 7.51 7.15
C PRO A 64 -8.76 8.27 8.32
N HIS A 65 -9.35 8.17 9.52
CA HIS A 65 -8.81 8.83 10.71
C HIS A 65 -7.69 8.01 11.38
N GLU A 66 -7.50 6.75 10.96
CA GLU A 66 -6.46 5.88 11.51
C GLU A 66 -5.28 5.73 10.55
N HIS A 67 -5.56 5.75 9.26
CA HIS A 67 -4.55 5.50 8.23
C HIS A 67 -4.80 6.41 7.03
N PRO A 68 -3.76 6.98 6.42
CA PRO A 68 -3.95 7.77 5.20
C PRO A 68 -4.20 6.88 4.00
N SER A 69 -4.88 7.42 2.99
CA SER A 69 -4.89 6.82 1.67
C SER A 69 -3.48 6.89 1.09
N HIS A 70 -3.02 5.79 0.50
CA HIS A 70 -1.66 5.72 0.00
C HIS A 70 -1.52 4.56 -0.97
N PHE A 71 -0.38 4.50 -1.65
CA PHE A 71 0.06 3.24 -2.23
C PHE A 71 1.37 2.85 -1.59
N ALA A 72 1.65 1.56 -1.60
CA ALA A 72 2.81 1.01 -0.92
C ALA A 72 3.71 0.28 -1.90
N LEU A 73 5.00 0.53 -1.79
CA LEU A 73 6.04 -0.13 -2.58
C LEU A 73 6.86 -1.03 -1.65
N SER A 74 7.33 -2.16 -2.18
CA SER A 74 8.24 -3.04 -1.45
C SER A 74 9.65 -2.80 -1.95
N ARG A 75 10.59 -2.57 -1.01
CA ARG A 75 11.99 -2.37 -1.34
C ARG A 75 12.88 -3.00 -0.29
N SER A 76 14.00 -3.56 -0.72
CA SER A 76 15.00 -4.13 0.20
C SER A 76 15.70 -3.04 1.00
N ASP A 77 15.76 -1.81 0.48
CA ASP A 77 16.41 -0.68 1.13
C ASP A 77 15.42 0.31 1.74
N ALA A 78 14.27 -0.18 2.18
CA ALA A 78 13.22 0.68 2.74
C ALA A 78 13.73 1.59 3.87
N ASN A 79 14.69 1.10 4.67
CA ASN A 79 15.28 1.86 5.76
C ASN A 79 16.04 3.12 5.29
N LYS A 80 16.37 3.22 4.02
CA LYS A 80 17.00 4.43 3.48
C LYS A 80 16.02 5.59 3.31
N PHE A 81 14.72 5.30 3.37
CA PHE A 81 13.67 6.31 3.23
C PHE A 81 13.27 6.91 4.57
N GLY A 82 13.70 6.33 5.68
CA GLY A 82 13.41 6.80 7.03
C GLY A 82 13.42 5.66 8.04
N ASP A 83 13.08 5.97 9.27
CA ASP A 83 13.04 4.96 10.33
C ASP A 83 11.83 4.04 10.15
N LEU A 84 12.09 2.75 10.12
CA LEU A 84 11.03 1.76 9.94
C LEU A 84 10.19 1.62 11.21
N VAL A 85 8.87 1.45 11.01
CA VAL A 85 7.92 1.19 12.08
C VAL A 85 7.29 -0.18 11.81
N THR A 86 7.19 -0.98 12.86
CA THR A 86 6.55 -2.29 12.76
C THR A 86 5.04 -2.15 12.92
N HIS A 87 4.29 -2.70 11.99
CA HIS A 87 2.83 -2.68 12.00
C HIS A 87 2.27 -3.95 12.65
N ARG A 88 0.94 -3.95 12.89
CA ARG A 88 0.27 -5.06 13.57
C ARG A 88 0.38 -6.38 12.79
N ASP A 89 0.48 -6.31 11.48
CA ASP A 89 0.65 -7.49 10.63
C ASP A 89 2.09 -8.02 10.62
N GLY A 90 3.00 -7.37 11.35
CA GLY A 90 4.40 -7.77 11.45
C GLY A 90 5.30 -7.16 10.39
N LEU A 91 4.75 -6.40 9.44
CA LEU A 91 5.55 -5.76 8.40
C LEU A 91 6.15 -4.46 8.91
N ASN A 92 7.34 -4.14 8.41
CA ASN A 92 8.03 -2.90 8.72
C ASN A 92 7.93 -1.96 7.53
N SER A 93 7.65 -0.68 7.80
CA SER A 93 7.56 0.31 6.74
C SER A 93 7.86 1.70 7.23
N VAL A 94 8.01 2.61 6.28
CA VAL A 94 8.11 4.04 6.54
C VAL A 94 7.20 4.77 5.57
N TYR A 95 6.54 5.81 6.05
CA TYR A 95 5.73 6.69 5.20
C TYR A 95 6.54 7.89 4.78
N ILE A 96 6.47 8.21 3.49
CA ILE A 96 7.03 9.43 2.95
C ILE A 96 5.93 10.17 2.20
N THR A 97 6.21 11.40 1.82
CA THR A 97 5.28 12.22 1.05
C THR A 97 5.94 12.59 -0.26
N ASP A 98 5.22 12.47 -1.36
CA ASP A 98 5.76 12.92 -2.64
C ASP A 98 5.75 14.46 -2.71
N ALA A 99 6.21 15.00 -3.83
CA ALA A 99 6.30 16.45 -3.99
C ALA A 99 4.94 17.15 -4.02
N PHE A 100 3.85 16.39 -4.05
CA PHE A 100 2.49 16.92 -4.22
C PHE A 100 1.59 16.64 -3.02
N GLY A 101 2.15 16.09 -1.94
CA GLY A 101 1.41 15.83 -0.72
C GLY A 101 0.77 14.45 -0.61
N ASN A 102 1.04 13.55 -1.56
CA ASN A 102 0.50 12.20 -1.50
C ASN A 102 1.38 11.31 -0.61
N SER A 103 0.73 10.47 0.19
CA SER A 103 1.44 9.52 1.04
C SER A 103 1.87 8.30 0.27
N ILE A 104 3.11 7.89 0.50
CA ILE A 104 3.67 6.66 -0.05
C ILE A 104 4.22 5.86 1.12
N GLU A 105 3.86 4.59 1.19
CA GLU A 105 4.43 3.67 2.17
C GLU A 105 5.53 2.86 1.50
N VAL A 106 6.71 2.79 2.12
CA VAL A 106 7.81 1.97 1.63
C VAL A 106 7.99 0.82 2.60
N LEU A 107 7.61 -0.39 2.15
CA LEU A 107 7.68 -1.60 2.96
C LEU A 107 9.01 -2.27 2.76
N GLU A 108 9.56 -2.78 3.87
CA GLU A 108 10.76 -3.60 3.82
C GLU A 108 10.43 -4.94 3.20
N GLU A 109 11.18 -5.33 2.18
CA GLU A 109 11.03 -6.67 1.61
C GLU A 109 11.52 -7.70 2.62
N PRO A 110 10.78 -8.84 2.75
CA PRO A 110 11.21 -9.91 3.65
C PRO A 110 12.49 -10.57 3.19
#